data_e6804832daa05e5bca44a08faab5a8f1
#
_entry.id   e6804832daa05e5bca44a08faab5a8f1
#
_cell.length_a   1.000
_cell.length_b   1.000
_cell.length_c   1.000
_cell.angle_alpha   90.00
_cell.angle_beta   90.00
_cell.angle_gamma   90.00
#
_symmetry.space_group_name_H-M   'P 1'
#
loop_
_entity.id
_entity.type
_entity.pdbx_description
1 polymer ?
#
loop_
_entity_poly.entity_id
_entity_poly.type
_entity_poly.pdbx_seq_one_letter_code
_entity_poly.pdbx_strand_id
1 'polypeptide(L)'
;MIDYIYKEYDSVTSTNDVAKQLINEYCPEGTIIYTREQTDGRGRRGRMWQDKKGETLATSLVLYPTLPQEYISCITLVAALSVRAAIKNFSSLECKIKWPNDVICSDKKICGILTERIFVEGKSAVIVGIGVNVKNQVFPEELEDKATSIFNEVAAEKEEMRRVLGDDNDENYNSDVIRKLMEEDNNELLYLIWDRFNEYYDIFIKSGNMAGLVEEYNKCLINVGRVVKATDPIEEINGVALGINEMGELVISTGHGKKNVSSGEVTVRGLYSYTK
;
A
#
# COMPACT_ATOMS: atom_id res chain seq x y z
N MET A 1 16.23 0.36 14.08
CA MET A 1 15.02 -0.49 14.02
C MET A 1 13.99 0.07 14.99
N ILE A 2 12.72 0.04 14.62
CA ILE A 2 11.59 0.53 15.42
C ILE A 2 11.11 -0.63 16.29
N ASP A 3 10.88 -0.37 17.60
CA ASP A 3 10.25 -1.32 18.50
C ASP A 3 8.73 -1.15 18.39
N TYR A 4 8.01 -2.20 18.03
CA TYR A 4 6.58 -2.15 17.76
C TYR A 4 5.74 -2.43 19.02
N ILE A 5 4.68 -1.61 19.19
CA ILE A 5 3.67 -1.75 20.24
C ILE A 5 2.32 -1.93 19.57
N TYR A 6 1.76 -3.12 19.63
CA TYR A 6 0.50 -3.47 18.98
C TYR A 6 -0.72 -3.14 19.85
N LYS A 7 -1.70 -2.44 19.27
CA LYS A 7 -2.98 -2.09 19.88
C LYS A 7 -4.14 -2.59 18.99
N GLU A 8 -4.79 -3.65 19.44
CA GLU A 8 -5.95 -4.23 18.74
C GLU A 8 -7.25 -3.53 19.18
N TYR A 9 -8.13 -3.28 18.22
CA TYR A 9 -9.49 -2.79 18.43
C TYR A 9 -10.47 -3.67 17.64
N ASP A 10 -11.63 -3.95 18.22
CA ASP A 10 -12.67 -4.76 17.53
C ASP A 10 -13.30 -3.96 16.38
N SER A 11 -13.67 -2.70 16.64
CA SER A 11 -14.21 -1.78 15.63
C SER A 11 -13.83 -0.34 15.96
N VAL A 12 -13.47 0.45 14.95
CA VAL A 12 -13.15 1.88 15.06
C VAL A 12 -13.71 2.64 13.85
N THR A 13 -13.77 3.98 13.94
CA THR A 13 -14.08 4.81 12.75
C THR A 13 -13.00 4.65 11.70
N SER A 14 -11.73 4.90 12.09
CA SER A 14 -10.54 4.70 11.27
C SER A 14 -9.32 4.48 12.16
N THR A 15 -8.43 3.56 11.78
CA THR A 15 -7.16 3.34 12.49
C THR A 15 -6.29 4.60 12.49
N ASN A 16 -6.34 5.42 11.44
CA ASN A 16 -5.65 6.72 11.41
C ASN A 16 -6.23 7.71 12.43
N ASP A 17 -7.55 7.71 12.68
CA ASP A 17 -8.14 8.60 13.67
C ASP A 17 -7.77 8.19 15.09
N VAL A 18 -7.75 6.87 15.37
CA VAL A 18 -7.24 6.37 16.65
C VAL A 18 -5.76 6.74 16.82
N ALA A 19 -4.94 6.61 15.76
CA ALA A 19 -3.55 7.04 15.80
C ALA A 19 -3.41 8.53 16.15
N LYS A 20 -4.25 9.41 15.57
CA LYS A 20 -4.28 10.85 15.91
C LYS A 20 -4.59 11.10 17.40
N GLN A 21 -5.56 10.36 17.94
CA GLN A 21 -5.89 10.45 19.38
C GLN A 21 -4.72 10.05 20.26
N LEU A 22 -4.11 8.87 19.94
CA LEU A 22 -2.97 8.37 20.71
C LEU A 22 -1.73 9.28 20.62
N ILE A 23 -1.50 9.95 19.49
CA ILE A 23 -0.43 10.95 19.35
C ILE A 23 -0.68 12.14 20.30
N ASN A 24 -1.93 12.61 20.44
CA ASN A 24 -2.28 13.65 21.41
C ASN A 24 -2.12 13.19 22.86
N GLU A 25 -2.14 11.88 23.10
CA GLU A 25 -1.86 11.24 24.39
C GLU A 25 -0.38 10.84 24.53
N TYR A 26 0.49 11.33 23.64
CA TYR A 26 1.94 11.08 23.66
C TYR A 26 2.34 9.61 23.53
N CYS A 27 1.65 8.84 22.67
CA CYS A 27 2.07 7.46 22.41
C CYS A 27 3.49 7.40 21.82
N PRO A 28 4.28 6.34 22.13
CA PRO A 28 5.62 6.19 21.61
C PRO A 28 5.62 5.93 20.08
N GLU A 29 6.76 6.23 19.43
CA GLU A 29 7.04 5.75 18.08
C GLU A 29 6.93 4.22 18.01
N GLY A 30 6.47 3.71 16.88
CA GLY A 30 6.26 2.27 16.71
C GLY A 30 4.90 1.77 17.23
N THR A 31 4.03 2.68 17.71
CA THR A 31 2.65 2.29 18.06
C THR A 31 1.89 1.90 16.80
N ILE A 32 1.45 0.65 16.74
CA ILE A 32 0.65 0.07 15.65
C ILE A 32 -0.77 -0.12 16.15
N ILE A 33 -1.71 0.47 15.44
CA ILE A 33 -3.14 0.30 15.63
C ILE A 33 -3.65 -0.63 14.53
N TYR A 34 -4.45 -1.63 14.89
CA TYR A 34 -5.15 -2.46 13.91
C TYR A 34 -6.54 -2.83 14.41
N THR A 35 -7.41 -3.14 13.47
CA THR A 35 -8.82 -3.43 13.75
C THR A 35 -9.38 -4.48 12.82
N ARG A 36 -10.45 -5.14 13.27
CA ARG A 36 -11.25 -6.06 12.47
C ARG A 36 -12.31 -5.33 11.63
N GLU A 37 -12.60 -4.07 11.94
CA GLU A 37 -13.61 -3.28 11.24
C GLU A 37 -13.33 -1.78 11.33
N GLN A 38 -13.38 -1.09 10.20
CA GLN A 38 -13.49 0.37 10.14
C GLN A 38 -14.88 0.77 9.67
N THR A 39 -15.57 1.62 10.42
CA THR A 39 -16.91 2.10 10.07
C THR A 39 -16.89 3.35 9.19
N ASP A 40 -15.76 4.07 9.13
CA ASP A 40 -15.53 5.26 8.28
C ASP A 40 -14.09 5.26 7.75
N GLY A 41 -13.70 4.17 7.07
CA GLY A 41 -12.37 4.00 6.50
C GLY A 41 -12.06 5.10 5.47
N ARG A 42 -10.82 5.63 5.51
CA ARG A 42 -10.42 6.77 4.68
C ARG A 42 -9.35 6.41 3.67
N GLY A 43 -9.50 6.99 2.49
CA GLY A 43 -8.52 7.03 1.43
C GLY A 43 -8.09 8.46 1.11
N ARG A 44 -7.12 8.61 0.21
CA ARG A 44 -6.64 9.93 -0.25
C ARG A 44 -7.77 10.76 -0.87
N ARG A 45 -7.70 12.09 -0.67
CA ARG A 45 -8.63 13.08 -1.25
C ARG A 45 -10.08 12.86 -0.85
N GLY A 46 -10.32 12.47 0.40
CA GLY A 46 -11.68 12.29 0.93
C GLY A 46 -12.44 11.09 0.36
N ARG A 47 -11.75 10.18 -0.35
CA ARG A 47 -12.38 8.93 -0.78
C ARG A 47 -12.60 8.02 0.41
N MET A 48 -13.66 7.26 0.38
CA MET A 48 -13.92 6.21 1.35
C MET A 48 -13.06 4.98 1.04
N TRP A 49 -12.52 4.34 2.08
CA TRP A 49 -12.00 2.97 2.03
C TRP A 49 -13.12 2.05 2.52
N GLN A 50 -13.61 1.20 1.64
CA GLN A 50 -14.65 0.25 2.01
C GLN A 50 -14.03 -0.89 2.79
N ASP A 51 -14.57 -1.11 3.98
CA ASP A 51 -14.15 -2.16 4.89
C ASP A 51 -15.35 -3.06 5.20
N LYS A 52 -15.09 -4.34 5.34
CA LYS A 52 -16.08 -5.30 5.80
C LYS A 52 -15.44 -6.15 6.89
N LYS A 53 -16.14 -6.26 8.00
CA LYS A 53 -15.63 -6.89 9.23
C LYS A 53 -14.94 -8.23 8.95
N GLY A 54 -13.64 -8.31 9.29
CA GLY A 54 -12.82 -9.52 9.16
C GLY A 54 -12.37 -9.86 7.73
N GLU A 55 -12.81 -9.11 6.70
CA GLU A 55 -12.40 -9.36 5.31
C GLU A 55 -11.19 -8.49 4.90
N THR A 56 -10.98 -7.36 5.55
CA THR A 56 -9.92 -6.39 5.27
C THR A 56 -8.94 -6.33 6.45
N LEU A 57 -7.66 -6.17 6.16
CA LEU A 57 -6.67 -5.76 7.15
C LEU A 57 -6.55 -4.25 7.12
N ALA A 58 -6.95 -3.60 8.20
CA ALA A 58 -6.79 -2.16 8.42
C ALA A 58 -5.82 -1.92 9.57
N THR A 59 -4.73 -1.20 9.30
CA THR A 59 -3.69 -0.93 10.30
C THR A 59 -3.04 0.43 10.09
N SER A 60 -2.55 1.05 11.16
CA SER A 60 -1.83 2.33 11.14
C SER A 60 -0.63 2.29 12.07
N LEU A 61 0.52 2.82 11.61
CA LEU A 61 1.75 2.97 12.38
C LEU A 61 1.98 4.45 12.69
N VAL A 62 2.39 4.75 13.91
CA VAL A 62 2.82 6.08 14.35
C VAL A 62 4.33 6.18 14.29
N LEU A 63 4.83 7.23 13.62
CA LEU A 63 6.24 7.58 13.49
C LEU A 63 6.51 9.02 13.91
N TYR A 64 7.73 9.28 14.43
CA TYR A 64 8.25 10.63 14.68
C TYR A 64 9.58 10.84 13.92
N PRO A 65 9.53 10.85 12.57
CA PRO A 65 10.74 10.87 11.76
C PRO A 65 11.50 12.18 11.89
N THR A 66 12.82 12.09 12.02
CA THR A 66 13.76 13.23 11.98
C THR A 66 14.30 13.48 10.57
N LEU A 67 13.41 13.48 9.57
CA LEU A 67 13.72 13.64 8.17
C LEU A 67 13.41 15.07 7.69
N PRO A 68 14.15 15.60 6.69
CA PRO A 68 13.73 16.79 5.96
C PRO A 68 12.31 16.64 5.39
N GLN A 69 11.58 17.74 5.37
CA GLN A 69 10.14 17.76 5.03
C GLN A 69 9.85 17.15 3.65
N GLU A 70 10.73 17.38 2.70
CA GLU A 70 10.64 16.90 1.32
C GLU A 70 10.63 15.38 1.19
N TYR A 71 11.21 14.66 2.16
CA TYR A 71 11.29 13.20 2.14
C TYR A 71 10.17 12.49 2.93
N ILE A 72 9.34 13.23 3.66
CA ILE A 72 8.24 12.63 4.46
C ILE A 72 7.26 11.85 3.58
N SER A 73 6.98 12.33 2.37
CA SER A 73 6.09 11.65 1.43
C SER A 73 6.64 10.31 0.93
N CYS A 74 7.97 10.11 0.97
CA CYS A 74 8.61 8.85 0.59
C CYS A 74 8.25 7.69 1.54
N ILE A 75 7.84 7.98 2.77
CA ILE A 75 7.36 6.95 3.72
C ILE A 75 6.19 6.15 3.11
N THR A 76 5.35 6.79 2.30
CA THR A 76 4.28 6.10 1.54
C THR A 76 4.85 5.05 0.57
N LEU A 77 5.96 5.38 -0.09
CA LEU A 77 6.62 4.49 -1.05
C LEU A 77 7.30 3.31 -0.34
N VAL A 78 7.91 3.57 0.82
CA VAL A 78 8.47 2.53 1.70
C VAL A 78 7.37 1.56 2.12
N ALA A 79 6.22 2.07 2.57
CA ALA A 79 5.07 1.25 2.94
C ALA A 79 4.54 0.42 1.76
N ALA A 80 4.53 0.96 0.53
CA ALA A 80 4.10 0.21 -0.65
C ALA A 80 5.04 -0.96 -0.99
N LEU A 81 6.36 -0.77 -0.87
CA LEU A 81 7.34 -1.86 -0.99
C LEU A 81 7.09 -2.94 0.07
N SER A 82 6.86 -2.52 1.32
CA SER A 82 6.65 -3.42 2.46
C SER A 82 5.41 -4.28 2.28
N VAL A 83 4.28 -3.67 1.93
CA VAL A 83 3.03 -4.41 1.66
C VAL A 83 3.20 -5.38 0.50
N ARG A 84 3.81 -4.95 -0.61
CA ARG A 84 4.08 -5.83 -1.75
C ARG A 84 4.91 -7.04 -1.36
N ALA A 85 6.01 -6.82 -0.63
CA ALA A 85 6.89 -7.90 -0.16
C ALA A 85 6.18 -8.84 0.82
N ALA A 86 5.37 -8.29 1.73
CA ALA A 86 4.58 -9.07 2.68
C ALA A 86 3.53 -9.94 1.99
N ILE A 87 2.78 -9.40 1.02
CA ILE A 87 1.80 -10.17 0.24
C ILE A 87 2.50 -11.33 -0.51
N LYS A 88 3.66 -11.05 -1.14
CA LYS A 88 4.44 -12.10 -1.81
C LYS A 88 4.87 -13.21 -0.85
N ASN A 89 5.37 -12.85 0.35
CA ASN A 89 5.77 -13.83 1.37
C ASN A 89 4.60 -14.63 1.91
N PHE A 90 3.44 -13.98 2.08
CA PHE A 90 2.23 -14.58 2.65
C PHE A 90 1.52 -15.53 1.67
N SER A 91 1.42 -15.13 0.39
CA SER A 91 0.55 -15.78 -0.59
C SER A 91 1.24 -16.17 -1.90
N SER A 92 2.52 -15.88 -2.08
CA SER A 92 3.29 -16.03 -3.32
C SER A 92 2.82 -15.14 -4.50
N LEU A 93 1.79 -14.32 -4.33
CA LEU A 93 1.27 -13.43 -5.36
C LEU A 93 2.29 -12.37 -5.80
N GLU A 94 2.46 -12.20 -7.11
CA GLU A 94 3.32 -11.17 -7.69
C GLU A 94 2.58 -9.86 -7.92
N CYS A 95 2.54 -9.03 -6.88
CA CYS A 95 1.96 -7.70 -6.95
C CYS A 95 2.93 -6.66 -7.53
N LYS A 96 2.38 -5.57 -8.05
CA LYS A 96 3.09 -4.37 -8.49
C LYS A 96 2.63 -3.15 -7.69
N ILE A 97 3.41 -2.08 -7.75
CA ILE A 97 3.06 -0.81 -7.12
C ILE A 97 2.56 0.15 -8.20
N LYS A 98 1.42 0.78 -7.96
CA LYS A 98 0.97 1.94 -8.72
C LYS A 98 1.27 3.18 -7.91
N TRP A 99 2.22 3.97 -8.39
CA TRP A 99 2.64 5.19 -7.72
C TRP A 99 1.47 6.15 -7.47
N PRO A 100 1.41 6.79 -6.30
CA PRO A 100 2.38 6.69 -5.20
C PRO A 100 1.98 5.70 -4.09
N ASN A 101 0.76 5.16 -4.05
CA ASN A 101 0.17 4.64 -2.81
C ASN A 101 -0.73 3.41 -2.96
N ASP A 102 -0.77 2.80 -4.14
CA ASP A 102 -1.61 1.63 -4.37
C ASP A 102 -0.75 0.40 -4.68
N VAL A 103 -1.10 -0.75 -4.10
CA VAL A 103 -0.57 -2.05 -4.52
C VAL A 103 -1.61 -2.73 -5.41
N ILE A 104 -1.14 -3.30 -6.51
CA ILE A 104 -1.95 -3.81 -7.62
C ILE A 104 -1.62 -5.28 -7.85
N CYS A 105 -2.62 -6.12 -7.99
CA CYS A 105 -2.51 -7.48 -8.47
C CYS A 105 -3.45 -7.66 -9.67
N SER A 106 -3.02 -8.32 -10.74
CA SER A 106 -3.83 -8.53 -11.97
C SER A 106 -4.53 -7.25 -12.48
N ASP A 107 -3.81 -6.11 -12.47
CA ASP A 107 -4.32 -4.78 -12.85
C ASP A 107 -5.42 -4.21 -11.93
N LYS A 108 -5.75 -4.88 -10.81
CA LYS A 108 -6.75 -4.45 -9.81
C LYS A 108 -6.08 -4.07 -8.49
N LYS A 109 -6.67 -3.11 -7.78
CA LYS A 109 -6.16 -2.64 -6.50
C LYS A 109 -6.43 -3.66 -5.39
N ILE A 110 -5.36 -4.11 -4.71
CA ILE A 110 -5.40 -5.01 -3.57
C ILE A 110 -5.14 -4.28 -2.24
N CYS A 111 -4.35 -3.18 -2.29
CA CYS A 111 -4.05 -2.37 -1.11
C CYS A 111 -4.03 -0.87 -1.44
N GLY A 112 -4.45 -0.07 -0.47
CA GLY A 112 -4.31 1.38 -0.46
C GLY A 112 -3.57 1.87 0.78
N ILE A 113 -2.72 2.88 0.60
CA ILE A 113 -1.92 3.47 1.67
C ILE A 113 -2.29 4.94 1.82
N LEU A 114 -2.52 5.37 3.05
CA LEU A 114 -2.80 6.76 3.42
C LEU A 114 -1.82 7.24 4.48
N THR A 115 -0.83 8.01 4.08
CA THR A 115 0.10 8.65 5.00
C THR A 115 -0.39 10.07 5.34
N GLU A 116 -0.53 10.36 6.62
CA GLU A 116 -0.95 11.65 7.13
C GLU A 116 0.14 12.23 8.04
N ARG A 117 0.45 13.51 7.88
CA ARG A 117 1.36 14.24 8.76
C ARG A 117 0.55 15.16 9.65
N ILE A 118 0.82 15.12 10.94
CA ILE A 118 0.22 16.02 11.93
C ILE A 118 1.30 16.70 12.77
N PHE A 119 0.94 17.82 13.37
CA PHE A 119 1.80 18.54 14.29
C PHE A 119 1.11 18.63 15.65
N VAL A 120 1.81 18.16 16.68
CA VAL A 120 1.36 18.26 18.08
C VAL A 120 2.48 18.88 18.89
N GLU A 121 2.20 20.01 19.54
CA GLU A 121 3.17 20.78 20.35
C GLU A 121 4.50 21.07 19.64
N GLY A 122 4.44 21.37 18.34
CA GLY A 122 5.62 21.70 17.53
C GLY A 122 6.42 20.49 17.06
N LYS A 123 6.04 19.26 17.41
CA LYS A 123 6.62 18.03 16.90
C LYS A 123 5.83 17.50 15.71
N SER A 124 6.53 17.01 14.70
CA SER A 124 5.93 16.36 13.53
C SER A 124 5.74 14.88 13.82
N ALA A 125 4.52 14.38 13.67
CA ALA A 125 4.20 12.97 13.65
C ALA A 125 3.71 12.55 12.27
N VAL A 126 3.98 11.32 11.88
CA VAL A 126 3.52 10.70 10.64
C VAL A 126 2.74 9.44 10.97
N ILE A 127 1.53 9.35 10.43
CA ILE A 127 0.68 8.17 10.53
C ILE A 127 0.72 7.47 9.18
N VAL A 128 1.08 6.18 9.17
CA VAL A 128 1.10 5.34 7.97
C VAL A 128 -0.07 4.38 8.03
N GLY A 129 -1.19 4.74 7.42
CA GLY A 129 -2.38 3.90 7.32
C GLY A 129 -2.30 2.96 6.12
N ILE A 130 -2.59 1.68 6.33
CA ILE A 130 -2.58 0.62 5.31
C ILE A 130 -3.91 -0.12 5.38
N GLY A 131 -4.60 -0.23 4.23
CA GLY A 131 -5.76 -1.09 4.04
C GLY A 131 -5.47 -2.15 2.99
N VAL A 132 -5.58 -3.44 3.34
CA VAL A 132 -5.37 -4.56 2.41
C VAL A 132 -6.67 -5.35 2.30
N ASN A 133 -7.15 -5.56 1.08
CA ASN A 133 -8.25 -6.51 0.82
C ASN A 133 -7.71 -7.94 0.94
N VAL A 134 -8.13 -8.65 1.96
CA VAL A 134 -7.60 -10.00 2.27
C VAL A 134 -8.59 -11.09 1.86
N LYS A 135 -9.80 -11.09 2.46
CA LYS A 135 -10.82 -12.13 2.28
C LYS A 135 -12.03 -11.67 1.47
N ASN A 136 -12.04 -10.43 0.99
CA ASN A 136 -13.14 -9.87 0.20
C ASN A 136 -13.36 -10.70 -1.07
N GLN A 137 -14.49 -11.37 -1.17
CA GLN A 137 -14.86 -12.17 -2.35
C GLN A 137 -15.65 -11.37 -3.37
N VAL A 138 -16.47 -10.45 -2.89
CA VAL A 138 -17.35 -9.61 -3.71
C VAL A 138 -17.07 -8.14 -3.42
N PHE A 139 -16.99 -7.35 -4.46
CA PHE A 139 -16.86 -5.88 -4.40
C PHE A 139 -18.12 -5.23 -4.95
N PRO A 140 -18.47 -3.99 -4.51
CA PRO A 140 -19.53 -3.21 -5.16
C PRO A 140 -19.29 -3.04 -6.65
N GLU A 141 -20.36 -2.89 -7.43
CA GLU A 141 -20.34 -2.81 -8.90
C GLU A 141 -19.32 -1.77 -9.41
N GLU A 142 -19.23 -0.61 -8.76
CA GLU A 142 -18.28 0.45 -9.14
C GLU A 142 -16.80 0.10 -8.90
N LEU A 143 -16.51 -0.94 -8.11
CA LEU A 143 -15.17 -1.42 -7.77
C LEU A 143 -14.82 -2.79 -8.36
N GLU A 144 -15.76 -3.53 -8.90
CA GLU A 144 -15.60 -4.91 -9.38
C GLU A 144 -14.45 -5.06 -10.39
N ASP A 145 -14.31 -4.09 -11.29
CA ASP A 145 -13.23 -4.06 -12.29
C ASP A 145 -11.95 -3.37 -11.80
N LYS A 146 -11.95 -2.80 -10.58
CA LYS A 146 -10.86 -1.95 -10.08
C LYS A 146 -10.22 -2.48 -8.80
N ALA A 147 -10.90 -3.34 -8.06
CA ALA A 147 -10.44 -3.89 -6.80
C ALA A 147 -10.37 -5.41 -6.85
N THR A 148 -9.47 -5.97 -6.07
CA THR A 148 -9.31 -7.40 -5.84
C THR A 148 -8.85 -7.65 -4.41
N SER A 149 -8.77 -8.94 -4.01
CA SER A 149 -8.28 -9.37 -2.70
C SER A 149 -7.25 -10.48 -2.84
N ILE A 150 -6.52 -10.77 -1.77
CA ILE A 150 -5.60 -11.91 -1.73
C ILE A 150 -6.37 -13.20 -2.03
N PHE A 151 -7.55 -13.37 -1.43
CA PHE A 151 -8.39 -14.55 -1.66
C PHE A 151 -8.75 -14.74 -3.14
N ASN A 152 -9.22 -13.67 -3.80
CA ASN A 152 -9.65 -13.76 -5.20
C ASN A 152 -8.49 -14.07 -6.15
N GLU A 153 -7.32 -13.47 -5.91
CA GLU A 153 -6.14 -13.71 -6.75
C GLU A 153 -5.58 -15.13 -6.57
N VAL A 154 -5.48 -15.61 -5.33
CA VAL A 154 -5.04 -16.99 -5.03
C VAL A 154 -6.02 -18.02 -5.62
N ALA A 155 -7.34 -17.76 -5.53
CA ALA A 155 -8.35 -18.62 -6.11
C ALA A 155 -8.28 -18.64 -7.65
N ALA A 156 -8.03 -17.49 -8.28
CA ALA A 156 -7.88 -17.39 -9.73
C ALA A 156 -6.61 -18.10 -10.24
N GLU A 157 -5.47 -17.97 -9.53
CA GLU A 157 -4.24 -18.71 -9.86
C GLU A 157 -4.45 -20.24 -9.75
N LYS A 158 -5.16 -20.67 -8.71
CA LYS A 158 -5.50 -22.08 -8.52
C LYS A 158 -6.34 -22.63 -9.67
N GLU A 159 -7.38 -21.91 -10.06
CA GLU A 159 -8.27 -22.31 -11.16
C GLU A 159 -7.53 -22.35 -12.51
N GLU A 160 -6.64 -21.38 -12.77
CA GLU A 160 -5.82 -21.39 -13.98
C GLU A 160 -4.84 -22.58 -14.00
N MET A 161 -4.26 -22.92 -12.85
CA MET A 161 -3.35 -24.05 -12.73
C MET A 161 -4.06 -25.39 -12.97
N ARG A 162 -5.28 -25.57 -12.45
CA ARG A 162 -6.13 -26.73 -12.76
C ARG A 162 -6.40 -26.85 -14.26
N ARG A 163 -6.73 -25.75 -14.90
CA ARG A 163 -7.00 -25.71 -16.33
C ARG A 163 -5.80 -26.13 -17.18
N VAL A 164 -4.58 -25.74 -16.75
CA VAL A 164 -3.34 -26.01 -17.49
C VAL A 164 -2.78 -27.41 -17.20
N LEU A 165 -2.79 -27.85 -15.93
CA LEU A 165 -2.10 -29.07 -15.47
C LEU A 165 -3.01 -30.27 -15.24
N GLY A 166 -4.34 -30.08 -15.21
CA GLY A 166 -5.34 -31.08 -14.85
C GLY A 166 -5.50 -31.28 -13.35
N ASP A 167 -6.59 -31.95 -12.93
CA ASP A 167 -7.01 -32.05 -11.53
C ASP A 167 -6.03 -32.86 -10.63
N ASP A 168 -5.22 -33.75 -11.18
CA ASP A 168 -4.37 -34.67 -10.40
C ASP A 168 -3.19 -33.98 -9.67
N ASN A 169 -2.92 -32.72 -9.92
CA ASN A 169 -1.81 -31.97 -9.32
C ASN A 169 -2.26 -30.94 -8.25
N ASP A 170 -3.52 -30.97 -7.82
CA ASP A 170 -4.17 -29.89 -7.07
C ASP A 170 -3.96 -29.93 -5.54
N GLU A 171 -3.49 -31.04 -4.95
CA GLU A 171 -3.55 -31.20 -3.48
C GLU A 171 -2.60 -30.32 -2.67
N ASN A 172 -1.56 -29.71 -3.28
CA ASN A 172 -0.53 -28.98 -2.52
C ASN A 172 -0.31 -27.52 -2.91
N TYR A 173 -0.83 -27.02 -4.03
CA TYR A 173 -0.57 -25.64 -4.43
C TYR A 173 -1.63 -24.70 -3.88
N ASN A 174 -1.19 -23.72 -3.08
CA ASN A 174 -2.03 -22.68 -2.46
C ASN A 174 -3.18 -23.17 -1.52
N SER A 175 -3.37 -24.48 -1.31
CA SER A 175 -4.39 -24.97 -0.37
C SER A 175 -4.14 -24.48 1.06
N ASP A 176 -2.86 -24.40 1.48
CA ASP A 176 -2.49 -23.88 2.79
C ASP A 176 -2.77 -22.38 2.93
N VAL A 177 -2.53 -21.58 1.86
CA VAL A 177 -2.85 -20.14 1.87
C VAL A 177 -4.37 -19.94 1.92
N ILE A 178 -5.16 -20.68 1.13
CA ILE A 178 -6.61 -20.60 1.17
C ILE A 178 -7.14 -21.01 2.55
N ARG A 179 -6.61 -22.09 3.14
CA ARG A 179 -6.96 -22.52 4.49
C ARG A 179 -6.65 -21.43 5.52
N LYS A 180 -5.43 -20.87 5.50
CA LYS A 180 -5.05 -19.74 6.36
C LYS A 180 -6.00 -18.55 6.19
N LEU A 181 -6.34 -18.18 4.96
CA LEU A 181 -7.27 -17.09 4.69
C LEU A 181 -8.68 -17.36 5.26
N MET A 182 -9.14 -18.62 5.30
CA MET A 182 -10.47 -18.98 5.80
C MET A 182 -10.53 -19.15 7.31
N GLU A 183 -9.47 -19.64 7.95
CA GLU A 183 -9.47 -20.09 9.36
C GLU A 183 -8.82 -19.08 10.31
N GLU A 184 -7.83 -18.27 9.83
CA GLU A 184 -6.99 -17.44 10.70
C GLU A 184 -7.36 -15.94 10.63
N ASP A 185 -7.03 -15.22 11.70
CA ASP A 185 -7.01 -13.77 11.72
C ASP A 185 -5.90 -13.24 10.78
N ASN A 186 -6.03 -12.01 10.30
CA ASN A 186 -5.07 -11.40 9.39
C ASN A 186 -3.73 -11.01 10.06
N ASN A 187 -3.46 -11.55 11.26
CA ASN A 187 -2.32 -11.17 12.10
C ASN A 187 -0.97 -11.56 11.49
N GLU A 188 -0.87 -12.72 10.80
CA GLU A 188 0.38 -13.10 10.13
C GLU A 188 0.77 -12.07 9.07
N LEU A 189 -0.20 -11.65 8.23
CA LEU A 189 0.04 -10.61 7.23
C LEU A 189 0.36 -9.26 7.87
N LEU A 190 -0.30 -8.90 8.97
CA LEU A 190 -0.02 -7.69 9.75
C LEU A 190 1.45 -7.65 10.19
N TYR A 191 1.95 -8.71 10.80
CA TYR A 191 3.34 -8.78 11.27
C TYR A 191 4.33 -8.75 10.11
N LEU A 192 4.08 -9.50 9.03
CA LEU A 192 4.91 -9.48 7.83
C LEU A 192 5.01 -8.07 7.22
N ILE A 193 3.92 -7.30 7.17
CA ILE A 193 3.93 -5.94 6.63
C ILE A 193 4.85 -5.05 7.46
N TRP A 194 4.73 -5.06 8.80
CA TRP A 194 5.51 -4.16 9.63
C TRP A 194 6.95 -4.61 9.79
N ASP A 195 7.26 -5.91 9.75
CA ASP A 195 8.63 -6.42 9.69
C ASP A 195 9.33 -5.96 8.40
N ARG A 196 8.67 -6.11 7.23
CA ARG A 196 9.21 -5.59 5.97
C ARG A 196 9.30 -4.06 5.95
N PHE A 197 8.36 -3.37 6.59
CA PHE A 197 8.46 -1.92 6.75
C PHE A 197 9.70 -1.52 7.54
N ASN A 198 10.00 -2.19 8.63
CA ASN A 198 11.17 -1.91 9.45
C ASN A 198 12.49 -2.08 8.64
N GLU A 199 12.58 -3.14 7.83
CA GLU A 199 13.73 -3.37 6.95
C GLU A 199 13.91 -2.25 5.91
N TYR A 200 12.87 -1.92 5.14
CA TYR A 200 12.93 -0.89 4.11
C TYR A 200 13.06 0.52 4.70
N TYR A 201 12.42 0.78 5.81
CA TYR A 201 12.52 2.06 6.52
C TYR A 201 13.93 2.29 7.05
N ASP A 202 14.60 1.25 7.56
CA ASP A 202 16.01 1.34 7.99
C ASP A 202 16.96 1.70 6.83
N ILE A 203 16.76 1.08 5.65
CA ILE A 203 17.50 1.45 4.42
C ILE A 203 17.23 2.90 4.06
N PHE A 204 15.96 3.32 4.04
CA PHE A 204 15.53 4.67 3.71
C PHE A 204 16.14 5.72 4.65
N ILE A 205 16.09 5.48 5.97
CA ILE A 205 16.67 6.39 6.98
C ILE A 205 18.19 6.48 6.84
N LYS A 206 18.89 5.36 6.63
CA LYS A 206 20.34 5.33 6.43
C LYS A 206 20.77 6.05 5.15
N SER A 207 19.99 5.96 4.09
CA SER A 207 20.24 6.67 2.83
C SER A 207 19.87 8.17 2.91
N GLY A 208 19.01 8.56 3.83
CA GLY A 208 18.44 9.90 3.96
C GLY A 208 17.44 10.27 2.84
N ASN A 209 17.26 9.42 1.84
CA ASN A 209 16.35 9.56 0.70
C ASN A 209 16.02 8.19 0.11
N MET A 210 15.39 8.14 -1.08
CA MET A 210 15.04 6.89 -1.75
C MET A 210 16.19 6.19 -2.48
N ALA A 211 17.43 6.73 -2.51
CA ALA A 211 18.53 6.19 -3.31
C ALA A 211 18.76 4.69 -3.09
N GLY A 212 18.70 4.21 -1.85
CA GLY A 212 18.87 2.80 -1.51
C GLY A 212 17.71 1.90 -1.97
N LEU A 213 16.57 2.46 -2.40
CA LEU A 213 15.34 1.74 -2.74
C LEU A 213 14.83 2.00 -4.16
N VAL A 214 15.38 2.97 -4.89
CA VAL A 214 14.91 3.38 -6.24
C VAL A 214 14.90 2.19 -7.20
N GLU A 215 15.96 1.40 -7.23
CA GLU A 215 16.07 0.29 -8.17
C GLU A 215 15.01 -0.78 -7.91
N GLU A 216 14.83 -1.17 -6.65
CA GLU A 216 13.82 -2.17 -6.25
C GLU A 216 12.41 -1.64 -6.48
N TYR A 217 12.16 -0.37 -6.14
CA TYR A 217 10.86 0.25 -6.37
C TYR A 217 10.52 0.29 -7.87
N ASN A 218 11.44 0.70 -8.72
CA ASN A 218 11.22 0.80 -10.16
C ASN A 218 10.98 -0.55 -10.83
N LYS A 219 11.60 -1.65 -10.35
CA LYS A 219 11.32 -3.02 -10.81
C LYS A 219 9.87 -3.44 -10.54
N CYS A 220 9.27 -2.91 -9.47
CA CYS A 220 7.90 -3.24 -9.07
C CYS A 220 6.85 -2.24 -9.56
N LEU A 221 7.28 -1.11 -10.12
CA LEU A 221 6.40 0.00 -10.50
C LEU A 221 5.65 -0.30 -11.80
N ILE A 222 4.32 -0.42 -11.72
CA ILE A 222 3.47 -0.72 -12.90
C ILE A 222 3.44 0.42 -13.92
N ASN A 223 3.75 1.64 -13.49
CA ASN A 223 3.73 2.82 -14.33
C ASN A 223 4.89 2.90 -15.33
N VAL A 224 6.03 2.24 -15.07
CA VAL A 224 7.24 2.32 -15.92
C VAL A 224 6.95 1.86 -17.34
N GLY A 225 7.34 2.69 -18.32
CA GLY A 225 7.14 2.45 -19.75
C GLY A 225 5.71 2.69 -20.25
N ARG A 226 4.77 3.04 -19.36
CA ARG A 226 3.37 3.32 -19.72
C ARG A 226 3.14 4.81 -19.90
N VAL A 227 2.21 5.15 -20.82
CA VAL A 227 1.73 6.52 -20.95
C VAL A 227 0.82 6.83 -19.75
N VAL A 228 1.16 7.87 -19.03
CA VAL A 228 0.44 8.30 -17.82
C VAL A 228 0.00 9.76 -17.94
N LYS A 229 -1.08 10.05 -17.25
CA LYS A 229 -1.59 11.38 -17.01
C LYS A 229 -1.45 11.70 -15.53
N ALA A 230 -0.62 12.68 -15.20
CA ALA A 230 -0.49 13.24 -13.87
C ALA A 230 -1.26 14.54 -13.78
N THR A 231 -2.18 14.64 -12.82
CA THR A 231 -3.03 15.82 -12.64
C THR A 231 -2.82 16.34 -11.23
N ASP A 232 -2.29 17.55 -11.11
CA ASP A 232 -2.27 18.34 -9.90
C ASP A 232 -3.20 19.57 -10.03
N PRO A 233 -3.37 20.40 -8.99
CA PRO A 233 -4.24 21.56 -9.04
C PRO A 233 -3.80 22.65 -10.06
N ILE A 234 -2.55 22.62 -10.50
CA ILE A 234 -1.94 23.68 -11.33
C ILE A 234 -1.81 23.25 -12.80
N GLU A 235 -1.34 22.04 -13.04
CA GLU A 235 -1.06 21.57 -14.40
C GLU A 235 -1.45 20.09 -14.60
N GLU A 236 -1.60 19.73 -15.86
CA GLU A 236 -1.77 18.37 -16.34
C GLU A 236 -0.54 17.96 -17.14
N ILE A 237 0.11 16.87 -16.73
CA ILE A 237 1.32 16.35 -17.37
C ILE A 237 0.98 15.00 -18.02
N ASN A 238 1.16 14.92 -19.33
CA ASN A 238 0.99 13.68 -20.10
C ASN A 238 2.35 13.23 -20.64
N GLY A 239 2.67 11.95 -20.52
CA GLY A 239 3.92 11.40 -21.03
C GLY A 239 4.17 9.97 -20.58
N VAL A 240 5.36 9.45 -20.88
CA VAL A 240 5.78 8.09 -20.49
C VAL A 240 6.45 8.13 -19.13
N ALA A 241 5.97 7.35 -18.18
CA ALA A 241 6.60 7.22 -16.86
C ALA A 241 7.92 6.44 -16.99
N LEU A 242 9.00 7.00 -16.46
CA LEU A 242 10.35 6.43 -16.50
C LEU A 242 10.74 5.70 -15.20
N GLY A 243 10.03 5.94 -14.11
CA GLY A 243 10.33 5.45 -12.78
C GLY A 243 10.32 6.57 -11.76
N ILE A 244 10.75 6.29 -10.53
CA ILE A 244 10.97 7.31 -9.51
C ILE A 244 12.45 7.71 -9.46
N ASN A 245 12.71 8.94 -8.98
CA ASN A 245 14.04 9.41 -8.62
C ASN A 245 14.31 9.24 -7.11
N GLU A 246 15.48 9.70 -6.65
CA GLU A 246 15.88 9.63 -5.24
C GLU A 246 15.01 10.47 -4.29
N MET A 247 14.27 11.44 -4.82
CA MET A 247 13.27 12.22 -4.09
C MET A 247 11.91 11.51 -3.98
N GLY A 248 11.77 10.29 -4.57
CA GLY A 248 10.50 9.56 -4.65
C GLY A 248 9.51 10.17 -5.66
N GLU A 249 9.92 11.15 -6.46
CA GLU A 249 9.09 11.77 -7.47
C GLU A 249 8.98 10.87 -8.71
N LEU A 250 7.79 10.81 -9.31
CA LEU A 250 7.59 10.11 -10.58
C LEU A 250 8.17 10.96 -11.72
N VAL A 251 9.13 10.38 -12.45
CA VAL A 251 9.76 11.01 -13.61
C VAL A 251 8.95 10.67 -14.85
N ILE A 252 8.44 11.68 -15.55
CA ILE A 252 7.63 11.54 -16.77
C ILE A 252 8.39 12.16 -17.94
N SER A 253 8.61 11.39 -19.01
CA SER A 253 9.14 11.89 -20.28
C SER A 253 7.99 12.47 -21.12
N THR A 254 8.06 13.76 -21.38
CA THR A 254 7.07 14.51 -22.19
C THR A 254 7.67 14.94 -23.52
N GLY A 255 6.88 15.48 -24.43
CA GLY A 255 7.37 16.08 -25.67
C GLY A 255 8.29 17.30 -25.48
N HIS A 256 8.35 17.87 -24.26
CA HIS A 256 9.16 19.04 -23.90
C HIS A 256 10.29 18.71 -22.91
N GLY A 257 10.62 17.43 -22.73
CA GLY A 257 11.64 16.94 -21.79
C GLY A 257 11.07 16.21 -20.58
N LYS A 258 11.94 15.93 -19.61
CA LYS A 258 11.54 15.22 -18.39
C LYS A 258 10.89 16.18 -17.39
N LYS A 259 9.80 15.73 -16.78
CA LYS A 259 9.11 16.40 -15.67
C LYS A 259 9.12 15.47 -14.45
N ASN A 260 9.36 16.03 -13.27
CA ASN A 260 9.27 15.33 -12.00
C ASN A 260 7.94 15.69 -11.33
N VAL A 261 7.25 14.67 -10.81
CA VAL A 261 5.93 14.82 -10.18
C VAL A 261 6.02 14.33 -8.75
N SER A 262 5.79 15.23 -7.79
CA SER A 262 5.79 14.91 -6.37
C SER A 262 4.47 14.24 -5.95
N SER A 263 4.52 13.36 -4.92
CA SER A 263 3.38 12.53 -4.52
C SER A 263 2.23 13.25 -3.79
N GLY A 264 2.37 14.54 -3.51
CA GLY A 264 1.43 15.34 -2.72
C GLY A 264 -0.03 15.27 -3.21
N GLU A 265 -0.49 16.28 -3.95
CA GLU A 265 -1.88 16.35 -4.44
C GLU A 265 -2.08 15.77 -5.84
N VAL A 266 -1.17 14.96 -6.35
CA VAL A 266 -1.21 14.44 -7.72
C VAL A 266 -1.96 13.11 -7.80
N THR A 267 -2.76 12.96 -8.86
CA THR A 267 -3.34 11.69 -9.28
C THR A 267 -2.64 11.23 -10.55
N VAL A 268 -2.13 10.01 -10.56
CA VAL A 268 -1.58 9.37 -11.77
C VAL A 268 -2.51 8.27 -12.23
N ARG A 269 -2.88 8.30 -13.51
CA ARG A 269 -3.74 7.30 -14.16
C ARG A 269 -3.11 6.88 -15.47
N GLY A 270 -3.37 5.64 -15.91
CA GLY A 270 -3.22 5.27 -17.30
C GLY A 270 -4.24 6.04 -18.16
N LEU A 271 -3.91 6.29 -19.42
CA LEU A 271 -4.81 7.05 -20.32
C LEU A 271 -6.09 6.28 -20.65
N TYR A 272 -6.05 4.95 -20.63
CA TYR A 272 -7.14 4.10 -21.15
C TYR A 272 -7.82 3.23 -20.09
N SER A 273 -7.25 3.09 -18.88
CA SER A 273 -7.83 2.28 -17.78
C SER A 273 -7.30 2.72 -16.42
N TYR A 274 -7.68 1.99 -15.36
CA TYR A 274 -7.16 2.25 -14.01
C TYR A 274 -5.63 2.15 -13.94
N THR A 275 -5.04 1.22 -14.67
CA THR A 275 -3.60 0.96 -14.71
C THR A 275 -2.96 1.23 -16.08
N LYS A 276 -3.77 1.24 -17.15
CA LYS A 276 -3.32 1.42 -18.53
C LYS A 276 -3.70 2.79 -19.05
#